data_d9d5d53c271781745906fb49c138b2b3
#
_entry.id   d9d5d53c271781745906fb49c138b2b3
#
_cell.length_a   1.000
_cell.length_b   1.000
_cell.length_c   1.000
_cell.angle_alpha   90.00
_cell.angle_beta   90.00
_cell.angle_gamma   90.00
#
_symmetry.space_group_name_H-M   'P 1'
#
loop_
_entity.id
_entity.type
_entity.pdbx_description
1 polymer ?
#
loop_
_entity_poly.entity_id
_entity_poly.type
_entity_poly.pdbx_seq_one_letter_code
_entity_poly.pdbx_strand_id
1 'polypeptide(L)'
;RAGAHAMTKRTPSPSHEIVTRRWTDQRWLLDNTIRAVGPDWDQPRTISYNLPCGPEANADFAAIREKVKKYADLSPAFENAARRREAKARAADEAGAAVTARHNYFFAAIHYAAAQWVLDENSEKNIALNERKRDCYTRYTHHADHTVEAVMIPFQGKTLPGWLHFPPGYTTGHLPAVWWIPGMDGFKEASVSMYGDRWLQRGIAVLSLEGPGQYEARVLGTTVSMPNWIEAARLVADWMLKRPEFEPSQIGVGGSSFGSFFATIVVSHEPRFHACAVTSTCLEPGCHTIFEEASPTFKRRFMYMAGYYDETEFDEFCKTLTWEGHADNIRVPYLCVAGEADELSPLVHTERLLASLQCPKQLVIYQDSRHSVGNVPSAHLGPLPAGLVADWMAERLAGKPLISERWYVEASGRVVKSAYPSA
;
A
#
# COMPACT_ATOMS: atom_id res chain seq x y z
N ARG A 1 34.12 -9.77 7.59
CA ARG A 1 33.93 -8.74 8.65
C ARG A 1 32.76 -7.87 8.22
N ALA A 2 31.56 -8.13 8.78
CA ALA A 2 30.38 -7.30 8.59
C ALA A 2 30.51 -6.07 9.49
N GLY A 3 30.54 -4.89 8.86
CA GLY A 3 30.51 -3.60 9.55
C GLY A 3 29.11 -3.36 10.12
N ALA A 4 28.97 -3.41 11.43
CA ALA A 4 27.79 -2.94 12.13
C ALA A 4 27.69 -1.41 11.95
N HIS A 5 26.75 -0.97 11.12
CA HIS A 5 26.38 0.44 11.08
C HIS A 5 25.62 0.76 12.38
N ALA A 6 26.27 1.52 13.26
CA ALA A 6 25.65 2.06 14.47
C ALA A 6 24.47 2.96 14.05
N MET A 7 23.26 2.51 14.36
CA MET A 7 22.06 3.33 14.26
C MET A 7 22.18 4.45 15.31
N THR A 8 22.31 5.68 14.86
CA THR A 8 22.22 6.86 15.73
C THR A 8 20.85 6.86 16.40
N LYS A 9 20.82 6.72 17.73
CA LYS A 9 19.61 6.89 18.53
C LYS A 9 19.08 8.30 18.28
N ARG A 10 17.92 8.40 17.61
CA ARG A 10 17.22 9.68 17.47
C ARG A 10 16.56 10.03 18.78
N THR A 11 16.84 11.24 19.25
CA THR A 11 16.09 11.87 20.36
C THR A 11 14.67 12.17 19.86
N PRO A 12 13.61 11.80 20.60
CA PRO A 12 12.26 12.18 20.24
C PRO A 12 12.14 13.70 20.15
N SER A 13 11.56 14.20 19.08
CA SER A 13 11.12 15.59 18.99
C SER A 13 9.95 15.80 19.96
N PRO A 14 9.74 17.02 20.52
CA PRO A 14 8.55 17.31 21.31
C PRO A 14 7.31 16.88 20.52
N SER A 15 6.38 16.17 21.18
CA SER A 15 5.16 15.69 20.56
C SER A 15 4.30 16.88 20.13
N HIS A 16 4.20 17.12 18.84
CA HIS A 16 3.22 18.04 18.29
C HIS A 16 2.03 17.21 17.81
N GLU A 17 0.98 17.19 18.61
CA GLU A 17 -0.28 16.55 18.20
C GLU A 17 -0.84 17.30 16.99
N ILE A 18 -1.18 16.54 15.94
CA ILE A 18 -1.87 17.09 14.76
C ILE A 18 -3.35 17.18 15.10
N VAL A 19 -3.86 18.42 15.17
CA VAL A 19 -5.27 18.71 15.46
C VAL A 19 -5.88 19.47 14.29
N THR A 20 -6.89 18.87 13.65
CA THR A 20 -7.70 19.53 12.63
C THR A 20 -9.02 20.02 13.23
N ARG A 21 -9.70 20.94 12.53
CA ARG A 21 -11.05 21.39 12.94
C ARG A 21 -12.01 20.20 13.02
N ARG A 22 -12.07 19.37 11.99
CA ARG A 22 -12.94 18.21 11.96
C ARG A 22 -12.60 17.18 13.05
N TRP A 23 -11.33 17.00 13.37
CA TRP A 23 -10.92 16.14 14.48
C TRP A 23 -11.47 16.65 15.81
N THR A 24 -11.37 17.95 16.06
CA THR A 24 -11.91 18.59 17.26
C THR A 24 -13.43 18.45 17.34
N ASP A 25 -14.13 18.77 16.26
CA ASP A 25 -15.59 18.83 16.25
C ASP A 25 -16.25 17.45 16.19
N GLN A 26 -15.62 16.46 15.59
CA GLN A 26 -16.20 15.16 15.27
C GLN A 26 -15.63 14.00 16.07
N ARG A 27 -14.68 14.22 16.97
CA ARG A 27 -14.03 13.16 17.75
C ARG A 27 -15.04 12.30 18.52
N TRP A 28 -16.01 12.92 19.14
CA TRP A 28 -17.04 12.24 19.89
C TRP A 28 -17.94 11.36 19.00
N LEU A 29 -18.25 11.86 17.81
CA LEU A 29 -19.03 11.12 16.82
C LEU A 29 -18.24 9.90 16.31
N LEU A 30 -16.94 10.06 16.07
CA LEU A 30 -16.06 8.97 15.69
C LEU A 30 -16.07 7.84 16.72
N ASP A 31 -15.92 8.14 18.01
CA ASP A 31 -15.94 7.12 19.06
C ASP A 31 -17.30 6.42 19.15
N ASN A 32 -18.41 7.13 18.94
CA ASN A 32 -19.74 6.53 18.88
C ASN A 32 -19.92 5.62 17.66
N THR A 33 -19.40 6.03 16.51
CA THR A 33 -19.41 5.21 15.29
C THR A 33 -18.60 3.94 15.46
N ILE A 34 -17.40 4.02 16.03
CA ILE A 34 -16.56 2.85 16.31
C ILE A 34 -17.24 1.91 17.30
N ARG A 35 -17.91 2.45 18.32
CA ARG A 35 -18.67 1.64 19.28
C ARG A 35 -19.80 0.86 18.60
N ALA A 36 -20.45 1.45 17.61
CA ALA A 36 -21.57 0.83 16.89
C ALA A 36 -21.14 -0.20 15.85
N VAL A 37 -20.08 0.09 15.08
CA VAL A 37 -19.70 -0.73 13.90
C VAL A 37 -18.28 -1.34 13.98
N GLY A 38 -17.50 -1.00 15.00
CA GLY A 38 -16.16 -1.56 15.22
C GLY A 38 -15.04 -0.89 14.44
N PRO A 39 -13.86 -1.53 14.38
CA PRO A 39 -12.64 -0.97 13.79
C PRO A 39 -12.68 -0.82 12.25
N ASP A 40 -13.70 -1.34 11.62
CA ASP A 40 -13.91 -1.24 10.17
C ASP A 40 -14.87 -0.11 9.77
N TRP A 41 -15.04 0.91 10.62
CA TRP A 41 -15.99 2.00 10.42
C TRP A 41 -15.74 2.83 9.16
N ASP A 42 -14.50 2.98 8.76
CA ASP A 42 -14.06 3.83 7.64
C ASP A 42 -13.67 3.02 6.40
N GLN A 43 -13.03 1.88 6.60
CA GLN A 43 -12.59 0.95 5.57
C GLN A 43 -12.63 -0.49 6.12
N PRO A 44 -12.76 -1.52 5.27
CA PRO A 44 -12.75 -2.93 5.71
C PRO A 44 -11.34 -3.36 6.14
N ARG A 45 -10.79 -2.70 7.11
CA ARG A 45 -9.39 -2.74 7.52
C ARG A 45 -8.98 -4.09 8.09
N THR A 46 -9.80 -4.64 8.99
CA THR A 46 -9.51 -5.96 9.56
C THR A 46 -9.58 -7.07 8.52
N ILE A 47 -10.47 -6.95 7.54
CA ILE A 47 -10.54 -7.87 6.40
C ILE A 47 -9.27 -7.75 5.56
N SER A 48 -8.88 -6.52 5.21
CA SER A 48 -7.69 -6.25 4.38
C SER A 48 -6.40 -6.74 5.04
N TYR A 49 -6.26 -6.58 6.36
CA TYR A 49 -5.08 -7.06 7.08
C TYR A 49 -5.08 -8.58 7.28
N ASN A 50 -6.26 -9.20 7.31
CA ASN A 50 -6.38 -10.65 7.42
C ASN A 50 -6.05 -11.37 6.10
N LEU A 51 -6.34 -10.77 4.95
CA LEU A 51 -6.12 -11.41 3.65
C LEU A 51 -4.71 -11.97 3.45
N PRO A 52 -3.62 -11.24 3.70
CA PRO A 52 -2.28 -11.79 3.54
C PRO A 52 -1.90 -12.83 4.60
N CYS A 53 -2.61 -12.88 5.74
CA CYS A 53 -2.40 -13.82 6.83
C CYS A 53 -3.13 -15.16 6.62
N GLY A 54 -4.33 -15.12 6.02
CA GLY A 54 -5.20 -16.26 5.84
C GLY A 54 -6.02 -16.65 7.06
N PRO A 55 -6.73 -17.80 7.01
CA PRO A 55 -7.76 -18.17 8.00
C PRO A 55 -7.24 -18.33 9.43
N GLU A 56 -5.98 -18.68 9.63
CA GLU A 56 -5.40 -18.88 10.97
C GLU A 56 -5.41 -17.60 11.82
N ALA A 57 -5.41 -16.43 11.19
CA ALA A 57 -5.47 -15.13 11.86
C ALA A 57 -6.90 -14.63 12.14
N ASN A 58 -7.93 -15.31 11.65
CA ASN A 58 -9.33 -14.87 11.81
C ASN A 58 -9.72 -14.60 13.26
N ALA A 59 -9.28 -15.45 14.20
CA ALA A 59 -9.59 -15.30 15.61
C ALA A 59 -9.00 -14.03 16.23
N ASP A 60 -7.82 -13.60 15.78
CA ASP A 60 -7.18 -12.37 16.25
C ASP A 60 -8.03 -11.15 15.85
N PHE A 61 -8.46 -11.09 14.58
CA PHE A 61 -9.26 -9.99 14.09
C PHE A 61 -10.68 -9.98 14.67
N ALA A 62 -11.26 -11.15 14.92
CA ALA A 62 -12.52 -11.26 15.64
C ALA A 62 -12.39 -10.69 17.07
N ALA A 63 -11.34 -11.05 17.79
CA ALA A 63 -11.08 -10.53 19.13
C ALA A 63 -10.82 -9.02 19.15
N ILE A 64 -10.14 -8.49 18.12
CA ILE A 64 -9.92 -7.05 17.95
C ILE A 64 -11.27 -6.33 17.76
N ARG A 65 -12.15 -6.83 16.89
CA ARG A 65 -13.50 -6.26 16.68
C ARG A 65 -14.32 -6.22 17.95
N GLU A 66 -14.21 -7.25 18.79
CA GLU A 66 -14.88 -7.30 20.10
C GLU A 66 -14.35 -6.24 21.09
N LYS A 67 -13.06 -5.98 21.09
CA LYS A 67 -12.40 -5.13 22.09
C LYS A 67 -12.39 -3.64 21.72
N VAL A 68 -12.38 -3.30 20.45
CA VAL A 68 -12.29 -1.92 19.99
C VAL A 68 -13.68 -1.27 20.08
N LYS A 69 -13.82 -0.29 20.99
CA LYS A 69 -15.07 0.46 21.22
C LYS A 69 -14.90 1.97 21.00
N LYS A 70 -13.67 2.44 20.88
CA LYS A 70 -13.32 3.83 20.59
C LYS A 70 -11.95 3.90 19.89
N TYR A 71 -11.62 5.02 19.30
CA TYR A 71 -10.38 5.23 18.56
C TYR A 71 -9.11 4.90 19.38
N ALA A 72 -9.10 5.28 20.65
CA ALA A 72 -7.97 5.02 21.54
C ALA A 72 -7.70 3.53 21.81
N ASP A 73 -8.67 2.65 21.56
CA ASP A 73 -8.52 1.21 21.77
C ASP A 73 -7.78 0.52 20.62
N LEU A 74 -7.66 1.14 19.45
CA LEU A 74 -7.12 0.53 18.23
C LEU A 74 -5.66 0.09 18.40
N SER A 75 -4.76 1.00 18.70
CA SER A 75 -3.33 0.67 18.84
C SER A 75 -3.07 -0.40 19.91
N PRO A 76 -3.63 -0.31 21.14
CA PRO A 76 -3.44 -1.35 22.15
C PRO A 76 -4.02 -2.70 21.74
N ALA A 77 -5.16 -2.76 21.07
CA ALA A 77 -5.78 -4.01 20.65
C ALA A 77 -4.91 -4.77 19.63
N PHE A 78 -4.41 -4.08 18.61
CA PHE A 78 -3.49 -4.65 17.64
C PHE A 78 -2.14 -5.02 18.27
N GLU A 79 -1.58 -4.16 19.13
CA GLU A 79 -0.32 -4.45 19.82
C GLU A 79 -0.42 -5.71 20.68
N ASN A 80 -1.51 -5.89 21.43
CA ASN A 80 -1.72 -7.08 22.24
C ASN A 80 -1.81 -8.35 21.38
N ALA A 81 -2.48 -8.30 20.24
CA ALA A 81 -2.50 -9.41 19.29
C ALA A 81 -1.09 -9.71 18.76
N ALA A 82 -0.33 -8.68 18.39
CA ALA A 82 1.03 -8.81 17.92
C ALA A 82 1.95 -9.49 18.94
N ARG A 83 1.89 -9.06 20.20
CA ARG A 83 2.73 -9.62 21.28
C ARG A 83 2.42 -11.09 21.53
N ARG A 84 1.16 -11.50 21.51
CA ARG A 84 0.78 -12.91 21.65
C ARG A 84 1.30 -13.75 20.48
N ARG A 85 1.19 -13.25 19.26
CA ARG A 85 1.71 -13.95 18.08
C ARG A 85 3.23 -14.01 18.07
N GLU A 86 3.92 -12.95 18.47
CA GLU A 86 5.37 -12.94 18.62
C GLU A 86 5.84 -13.96 19.67
N ALA A 87 5.20 -14.01 20.83
CA ALA A 87 5.54 -14.99 21.87
C ALA A 87 5.37 -16.43 21.38
N LYS A 88 4.28 -16.73 20.67
CA LYS A 88 4.06 -18.04 20.05
C LYS A 88 5.10 -18.35 18.97
N ALA A 89 5.47 -17.36 18.14
CA ALA A 89 6.48 -17.52 17.13
C ALA A 89 7.86 -17.86 17.73
N ARG A 90 8.27 -17.15 18.77
CA ARG A 90 9.55 -17.39 19.46
C ARG A 90 9.59 -18.78 20.10
N ALA A 91 8.53 -19.19 20.77
CA ALA A 91 8.44 -20.53 21.34
C ALA A 91 8.49 -21.64 20.28
N ALA A 92 7.84 -21.43 19.15
CA ALA A 92 7.89 -22.36 18.02
C ALA A 92 9.28 -22.41 17.39
N ASP A 93 9.95 -21.29 17.27
CA ASP A 93 11.32 -21.21 16.74
C ASP A 93 12.32 -21.95 17.63
N GLU A 94 12.25 -21.75 18.95
CA GLU A 94 13.04 -22.46 19.95
C GLU A 94 12.79 -23.99 19.93
N ALA A 95 11.56 -24.39 19.63
CA ALA A 95 11.18 -25.81 19.50
C ALA A 95 11.50 -26.41 18.12
N GLY A 96 12.06 -25.64 17.18
CA GLY A 96 12.34 -26.07 15.81
C GLY A 96 11.11 -26.24 14.92
N ALA A 97 9.95 -25.70 15.31
CA ALA A 97 8.71 -25.74 14.54
C ALA A 97 8.66 -24.60 13.51
N ALA A 98 9.48 -24.69 12.47
CA ALA A 98 9.73 -23.62 11.50
C ALA A 98 8.47 -23.09 10.82
N VAL A 99 7.51 -23.93 10.44
CA VAL A 99 6.25 -23.51 9.80
C VAL A 99 5.38 -22.71 10.76
N THR A 100 5.25 -23.17 11.99
CA THR A 100 4.50 -22.45 13.03
C THR A 100 5.17 -21.11 13.37
N ALA A 101 6.50 -21.08 13.46
CA ALA A 101 7.27 -19.86 13.66
C ALA A 101 7.02 -18.86 12.51
N ARG A 102 7.14 -19.31 11.25
CA ARG A 102 6.88 -18.53 10.04
C ARG A 102 5.54 -17.83 10.10
N HIS A 103 4.46 -18.57 10.33
CA HIS A 103 3.10 -18.04 10.37
C HIS A 103 2.95 -16.97 11.45
N ASN A 104 3.41 -17.27 12.65
CA ASN A 104 3.20 -16.38 13.79
C ASN A 104 4.11 -15.13 13.75
N TYR A 105 5.31 -15.21 13.21
CA TYR A 105 6.13 -14.01 12.94
C TYR A 105 5.49 -13.11 11.92
N PHE A 106 4.91 -13.67 10.85
CA PHE A 106 4.17 -12.90 9.86
C PHE A 106 2.96 -12.19 10.48
N PHE A 107 2.13 -12.92 11.23
CA PHE A 107 0.96 -12.32 11.89
C PHE A 107 1.37 -11.23 12.88
N ALA A 108 2.42 -11.46 13.66
CA ALA A 108 2.94 -10.45 14.58
C ALA A 108 3.36 -9.19 13.86
N ALA A 109 4.07 -9.30 12.74
CA ALA A 109 4.48 -8.14 11.94
C ALA A 109 3.28 -7.35 11.40
N ILE A 110 2.27 -8.02 10.88
CA ILE A 110 1.03 -7.37 10.40
C ILE A 110 0.31 -6.65 11.54
N HIS A 111 0.18 -7.26 12.71
CA HIS A 111 -0.47 -6.63 13.85
C HIS A 111 0.32 -5.46 14.43
N TYR A 112 1.65 -5.52 14.47
CA TYR A 112 2.48 -4.37 14.87
C TYR A 112 2.34 -3.22 13.90
N ALA A 113 2.30 -3.48 12.60
CA ALA A 113 2.04 -2.47 11.60
C ALA A 113 0.65 -1.85 11.77
N ALA A 114 -0.37 -2.68 12.01
CA ALA A 114 -1.74 -2.20 12.27
C ALA A 114 -1.82 -1.34 13.54
N ALA A 115 -1.03 -1.66 14.58
CA ALA A 115 -0.94 -0.84 15.80
C ALA A 115 -0.34 0.55 15.54
N GLN A 116 0.55 0.69 14.53
CA GLN A 116 1.14 1.96 14.13
C GLN A 116 0.17 2.87 13.36
N TRP A 117 -0.84 2.29 12.71
CA TRP A 117 -1.71 3.04 11.80
C TRP A 117 -2.35 4.29 12.41
N VAL A 118 -2.71 4.25 13.68
CA VAL A 118 -3.36 5.38 14.39
C VAL A 118 -2.39 6.31 15.12
N LEU A 119 -1.08 6.08 14.97
CA LEU A 119 -0.04 6.88 15.61
C LEU A 119 0.52 7.88 14.61
N ASP A 120 -0.03 9.09 14.62
CA ASP A 120 0.31 10.16 13.67
C ASP A 120 1.47 11.04 14.18
N GLU A 121 2.48 10.39 14.74
CA GLU A 121 3.71 11.02 15.23
C GLU A 121 4.86 10.02 15.33
N ASN A 122 6.10 10.49 15.29
CA ASN A 122 7.28 9.66 15.55
C ASN A 122 7.57 9.58 17.06
N SER A 123 6.56 9.16 17.83
CA SER A 123 6.70 8.91 19.26
C SER A 123 7.60 7.72 19.55
N GLU A 124 8.11 7.63 20.78
CA GLU A 124 8.85 6.45 21.25
C GLU A 124 8.05 5.16 21.02
N LYS A 125 6.75 5.20 21.25
CA LYS A 125 5.86 4.05 21.01
C LYS A 125 5.83 3.64 19.55
N ASN A 126 5.65 4.60 18.62
CA ASN A 126 5.61 4.31 17.20
C ASN A 126 6.95 3.74 16.70
N ILE A 127 8.06 4.31 17.15
CA ILE A 127 9.41 3.82 16.83
C ILE A 127 9.61 2.39 17.37
N ALA A 128 9.22 2.11 18.61
CA ALA A 128 9.34 0.79 19.21
C ALA A 128 8.47 -0.27 18.49
N LEU A 129 7.26 0.08 18.10
CA LEU A 129 6.39 -0.81 17.30
C LEU A 129 6.99 -1.09 15.93
N ASN A 130 7.58 -0.08 15.30
CA ASN A 130 8.27 -0.25 14.03
C ASN A 130 9.47 -1.20 14.12
N GLU A 131 10.26 -1.08 15.16
CA GLU A 131 11.40 -1.99 15.41
C GLU A 131 10.92 -3.44 15.62
N ARG A 132 9.87 -3.64 16.41
CA ARG A 132 9.27 -4.97 16.61
C ARG A 132 8.69 -5.57 15.34
N LYS A 133 7.98 -4.76 14.56
CA LYS A 133 7.47 -5.15 13.24
C LYS A 133 8.62 -5.65 12.36
N ARG A 134 9.69 -4.87 12.27
CA ARG A 134 10.86 -5.20 11.45
C ARG A 134 11.55 -6.48 11.94
N ASP A 135 11.74 -6.65 13.25
CA ASP A 135 12.33 -7.87 13.81
C ASP A 135 11.49 -9.11 13.50
N CYS A 136 10.18 -9.03 13.72
CA CYS A 136 9.27 -10.15 13.41
C CYS A 136 9.29 -10.49 11.92
N TYR A 137 9.23 -9.48 11.03
CA TYR A 137 9.23 -9.74 9.59
C TYR A 137 10.58 -10.29 9.11
N THR A 138 11.70 -9.79 9.65
CA THR A 138 13.03 -10.36 9.39
C THR A 138 13.10 -11.83 9.77
N ARG A 139 12.56 -12.20 10.93
CA ARG A 139 12.49 -13.61 11.37
C ARG A 139 11.57 -14.43 10.47
N TYR A 140 10.44 -13.86 10.04
CA TYR A 140 9.59 -14.48 9.03
C TYR A 140 10.38 -14.81 7.75
N THR A 141 11.21 -13.89 7.24
CA THR A 141 11.97 -14.12 6.00
C THR A 141 12.94 -15.30 6.09
N HIS A 142 13.43 -15.62 7.27
CA HIS A 142 14.30 -16.80 7.48
C HIS A 142 13.55 -18.12 7.35
N HIS A 143 12.24 -18.12 7.53
CA HIS A 143 11.37 -19.30 7.45
C HIS A 143 10.44 -19.29 6.23
N ALA A 144 10.48 -18.25 5.41
CA ALA A 144 9.63 -18.13 4.22
C ALA A 144 9.92 -19.24 3.20
N ASP A 145 8.91 -19.60 2.43
CA ASP A 145 9.00 -20.60 1.36
C ASP A 145 9.58 -20.04 0.05
N HIS A 146 9.95 -18.78 0.06
CA HIS A 146 10.59 -18.05 -1.05
C HIS A 146 11.63 -17.09 -0.51
N THR A 147 12.53 -16.64 -1.36
CA THR A 147 13.57 -15.68 -0.96
C THR A 147 12.98 -14.29 -0.77
N VAL A 148 13.26 -13.70 0.38
CA VAL A 148 12.90 -12.30 0.71
C VAL A 148 14.15 -11.57 1.18
N GLU A 149 14.46 -10.46 0.55
CA GLU A 149 15.61 -9.61 0.90
C GLU A 149 15.14 -8.27 1.47
N ALA A 150 15.78 -7.80 2.53
CA ALA A 150 15.60 -6.45 3.01
C ALA A 150 16.24 -5.45 2.04
N VAL A 151 15.51 -4.40 1.70
CA VAL A 151 15.97 -3.34 0.78
C VAL A 151 15.99 -2.00 1.50
N MET A 152 17.09 -1.27 1.33
CA MET A 152 17.31 0.05 1.91
C MET A 152 17.89 0.96 0.83
N ILE A 153 17.04 1.74 0.17
CA ILE A 153 17.48 2.67 -0.87
C ILE A 153 17.83 4.02 -0.24
N PRO A 154 19.06 4.53 -0.40
CA PRO A 154 19.43 5.85 0.08
C PRO A 154 18.57 6.95 -0.54
N PHE A 155 18.08 7.86 0.30
CA PHE A 155 17.21 8.96 -0.10
C PHE A 155 17.46 10.19 0.79
N GLN A 156 18.07 11.24 0.25
CA GLN A 156 18.31 12.52 0.94
C GLN A 156 18.92 12.35 2.34
N GLY A 157 19.95 11.53 2.47
CA GLY A 157 20.59 11.22 3.76
C GLY A 157 19.75 10.33 4.69
N LYS A 158 18.62 9.82 4.21
CA LYS A 158 17.70 8.89 4.88
C LYS A 158 17.56 7.63 4.04
N THR A 159 16.51 6.86 4.28
CA THR A 159 16.33 5.55 3.62
C THR A 159 14.88 5.32 3.23
N LEU A 160 14.68 4.74 2.05
CA LEU A 160 13.41 4.14 1.65
C LEU A 160 13.48 2.63 1.91
N PRO A 161 12.67 2.08 2.84
CA PRO A 161 12.72 0.68 3.22
C PRO A 161 11.80 -0.17 2.34
N GLY A 162 12.23 -1.39 2.05
CA GLY A 162 11.44 -2.34 1.28
C GLY A 162 11.78 -3.79 1.58
N TRP A 163 10.99 -4.67 1.00
CA TRP A 163 11.22 -6.10 0.93
C TRP A 163 11.16 -6.53 -0.53
N LEU A 164 12.22 -7.21 -1.00
CA LEU A 164 12.24 -7.79 -2.34
C LEU A 164 11.93 -9.28 -2.25
N HIS A 165 10.87 -9.67 -2.93
CA HIS A 165 10.39 -11.05 -2.98
C HIS A 165 10.69 -11.67 -4.34
N PHE A 166 11.28 -12.87 -4.33
CA PHE A 166 11.48 -13.67 -5.53
C PHE A 166 10.44 -14.80 -5.62
N PRO A 167 10.06 -15.21 -6.83
CA PRO A 167 9.19 -16.38 -7.00
C PRO A 167 9.76 -17.62 -6.29
N PRO A 168 8.92 -18.46 -5.66
CA PRO A 168 9.38 -19.71 -5.06
C PRO A 168 10.16 -20.56 -6.05
N GLY A 169 11.31 -21.10 -5.60
CA GLY A 169 12.18 -21.94 -6.44
C GLY A 169 13.07 -21.19 -7.43
N TYR A 170 13.01 -19.86 -7.45
CA TYR A 170 13.93 -19.08 -8.30
C TYR A 170 15.38 -19.28 -7.85
N THR A 171 16.25 -19.57 -8.81
CA THR A 171 17.69 -19.74 -8.55
C THR A 171 18.55 -18.86 -9.45
N THR A 172 18.18 -18.69 -10.71
CA THR A 172 18.99 -17.97 -11.70
C THR A 172 18.12 -17.54 -12.89
N GLY A 173 18.60 -16.60 -13.66
CA GLY A 173 17.92 -16.08 -14.86
C GLY A 173 17.34 -14.69 -14.63
N HIS A 174 16.82 -14.11 -15.72
CA HIS A 174 16.21 -12.79 -15.69
C HIS A 174 14.71 -12.90 -15.40
N LEU A 175 14.21 -12.03 -14.53
CA LEU A 175 12.81 -11.95 -14.13
C LEU A 175 12.20 -10.61 -14.49
N PRO A 176 10.90 -10.59 -14.84
CA PRO A 176 10.12 -9.38 -14.71
C PRO A 176 9.97 -9.00 -13.22
N ALA A 177 9.91 -7.72 -12.94
CA ALA A 177 9.76 -7.22 -11.58
C ALA A 177 8.77 -6.06 -11.52
N VAL A 178 8.04 -5.95 -10.42
CA VAL A 178 7.10 -4.86 -10.17
C VAL A 178 7.44 -4.16 -8.85
N TRP A 179 7.48 -2.83 -8.86
CA TRP A 179 7.43 -2.03 -7.65
C TRP A 179 5.96 -1.83 -7.28
N TRP A 180 5.54 -2.43 -6.18
CA TRP A 180 4.19 -2.25 -5.66
C TRP A 180 4.19 -1.24 -4.51
N ILE A 181 3.43 -0.15 -4.69
CA ILE A 181 3.36 0.98 -3.76
C ILE A 181 2.11 0.82 -2.90
N PRO A 182 2.25 0.69 -1.56
CA PRO A 182 1.10 0.61 -0.67
C PRO A 182 0.33 1.93 -0.60
N GLY A 183 -0.92 1.86 -0.13
CA GLY A 183 -1.73 3.04 0.15
C GLY A 183 -1.36 3.74 1.46
N MET A 184 -2.18 4.71 1.86
CA MET A 184 -1.97 5.44 3.11
C MET A 184 -2.02 4.54 4.35
N ASP A 185 -2.91 3.55 4.34
CA ASP A 185 -3.12 2.60 5.43
C ASP A 185 -2.41 1.26 5.18
N GLY A 186 -1.78 1.12 4.03
CA GLY A 186 -1.02 -0.06 3.65
C GLY A 186 0.44 0.06 4.04
N PHE A 187 1.06 -1.07 4.23
CA PHE A 187 2.48 -1.17 4.57
C PHE A 187 3.12 -2.33 3.80
N LYS A 188 4.41 -2.25 3.56
CA LYS A 188 5.15 -3.18 2.70
C LYS A 188 5.06 -4.65 3.13
N GLU A 189 4.91 -4.92 4.41
CA GLU A 189 4.81 -6.28 4.96
C GLU A 189 3.54 -7.00 4.52
N ALA A 190 2.46 -6.28 4.20
CA ALA A 190 1.18 -6.85 3.79
C ALA A 190 1.04 -7.00 2.27
N SER A 191 1.98 -6.49 1.49
CA SER A 191 1.86 -6.48 0.02
C SER A 191 1.98 -7.86 -0.61
N VAL A 192 2.70 -8.78 0.03
CA VAL A 192 2.89 -10.16 -0.41
C VAL A 192 2.30 -11.11 0.61
N SER A 193 1.37 -11.94 0.17
CA SER A 193 0.69 -12.93 1.02
C SER A 193 1.63 -14.03 1.46
N MET A 194 1.46 -14.52 2.69
CA MET A 194 2.20 -15.66 3.23
C MET A 194 1.88 -16.97 2.52
N TYR A 195 0.69 -17.12 1.95
CA TYR A 195 0.24 -18.35 1.30
C TYR A 195 0.55 -18.44 -0.19
N GLY A 196 1.32 -17.56 -0.71
CA GLY A 196 1.56 -17.40 -2.13
C GLY A 196 0.94 -16.11 -2.64
N ASP A 197 1.66 -15.47 -3.50
CA ASP A 197 1.34 -14.16 -3.99
C ASP A 197 0.97 -14.19 -5.47
N ARG A 198 0.02 -13.34 -5.86
CA ARG A 198 -0.44 -13.22 -7.23
C ARG A 198 0.67 -12.91 -8.24
N TRP A 199 1.67 -12.12 -7.82
CA TRP A 199 2.81 -11.76 -8.66
C TRP A 199 3.80 -12.92 -8.77
N LEU A 200 4.18 -13.46 -7.63
CA LEU A 200 5.15 -14.56 -7.53
C LEU A 200 4.67 -15.81 -8.26
N GLN A 201 3.37 -16.11 -8.23
CA GLN A 201 2.77 -17.23 -8.97
C GLN A 201 2.87 -17.07 -10.49
N ARG A 202 3.08 -15.84 -10.98
CA ARG A 202 3.29 -15.51 -12.40
C ARG A 202 4.73 -15.29 -12.78
N GLY A 203 5.65 -15.65 -11.89
CA GLY A 203 7.09 -15.50 -12.13
C GLY A 203 7.58 -14.06 -12.08
N ILE A 204 6.85 -13.15 -11.44
CA ILE A 204 7.21 -11.72 -11.30
C ILE A 204 7.78 -11.50 -9.91
N ALA A 205 8.99 -10.95 -9.82
CA ALA A 205 9.54 -10.48 -8.56
C ALA A 205 8.81 -9.22 -8.08
N VAL A 206 8.64 -9.08 -6.77
CA VAL A 206 7.95 -7.94 -6.16
C VAL A 206 8.88 -7.15 -5.28
N LEU A 207 9.11 -5.89 -5.64
CA LEU A 207 9.68 -4.90 -4.75
C LEU A 207 8.53 -4.22 -4.00
N SER A 208 8.28 -4.68 -2.77
CA SER A 208 7.34 -4.05 -1.84
C SER A 208 8.10 -2.98 -1.08
N LEU A 209 8.05 -1.74 -1.55
CA LEU A 209 8.86 -0.64 -1.03
C LEU A 209 7.98 0.56 -0.72
N GLU A 210 8.15 1.09 0.48
CA GLU A 210 7.52 2.32 0.91
C GLU A 210 8.32 3.52 0.40
N GLY A 211 7.63 4.41 -0.29
CA GLY A 211 8.22 5.65 -0.75
C GLY A 211 8.20 6.74 0.31
N PRO A 212 8.63 7.97 -0.05
CA PRO A 212 8.76 9.07 0.90
C PRO A 212 7.45 9.34 1.66
N GLY A 213 7.54 9.35 2.99
CA GLY A 213 6.42 9.63 3.89
C GLY A 213 5.52 8.44 4.24
N GLN A 214 5.73 7.27 3.64
CA GLN A 214 4.93 6.09 3.94
C GLN A 214 5.50 5.34 5.16
N TYR A 215 4.63 4.90 6.05
CA TYR A 215 4.89 4.04 7.22
C TYR A 215 6.32 4.11 7.79
N GLU A 216 7.15 3.08 7.60
CA GLU A 216 8.52 3.05 8.11
C GLU A 216 9.38 4.14 7.47
N ALA A 217 9.19 4.45 6.20
CA ALA A 217 9.90 5.56 5.55
C ALA A 217 9.62 6.90 6.26
N ARG A 218 8.40 7.10 6.77
CA ARG A 218 8.07 8.26 7.61
C ARG A 218 8.73 8.20 8.98
N VAL A 219 8.74 7.04 9.61
CA VAL A 219 9.47 6.84 10.89
C VAL A 219 10.96 7.13 10.70
N LEU A 220 11.54 6.77 9.57
CA LEU A 220 12.92 7.07 9.19
C LEU A 220 13.13 8.52 8.75
N GLY A 221 12.08 9.34 8.74
CA GLY A 221 12.15 10.80 8.61
C GLY A 221 11.93 11.35 7.20
N THR A 222 11.49 10.54 6.24
CA THR A 222 11.08 11.04 4.93
C THR A 222 9.66 11.61 4.99
N THR A 223 9.29 12.43 4.03
CA THR A 223 7.95 13.05 3.94
C THR A 223 7.41 12.99 2.53
N VAL A 224 6.06 12.97 2.42
CA VAL A 224 5.37 13.09 1.13
C VAL A 224 5.53 14.49 0.59
N SER A 225 6.00 14.61 -0.63
CA SER A 225 5.87 15.79 -1.49
C SER A 225 5.99 15.37 -2.95
N MET A 226 5.52 16.18 -3.87
CA MET A 226 5.67 15.88 -5.30
C MET A 226 7.15 15.79 -5.70
N PRO A 227 8.03 16.75 -5.33
CA PRO A 227 9.46 16.62 -5.63
C PRO A 227 10.09 15.35 -5.04
N ASN A 228 9.71 14.95 -3.81
CA ASN A 228 10.25 13.75 -3.19
C ASN A 228 9.84 12.48 -3.94
N TRP A 229 8.60 12.39 -4.40
CA TRP A 229 8.14 11.22 -5.16
C TRP A 229 8.73 11.17 -6.57
N ILE A 230 8.94 12.31 -7.22
CA ILE A 230 9.65 12.39 -8.52
C ILE A 230 11.11 11.93 -8.37
N GLU A 231 11.80 12.34 -7.33
CA GLU A 231 13.17 11.88 -7.03
C GLU A 231 13.19 10.38 -6.69
N ALA A 232 12.26 9.92 -5.85
CA ALA A 232 12.15 8.51 -5.49
C ALA A 232 11.91 7.63 -6.73
N ALA A 233 11.10 8.07 -7.69
CA ALA A 233 10.87 7.36 -8.94
C ALA A 233 12.17 7.04 -9.66
N ARG A 234 13.05 8.03 -9.79
CA ARG A 234 14.36 7.89 -10.42
C ARG A 234 15.27 6.94 -9.64
N LEU A 235 15.36 7.13 -8.32
CA LEU A 235 16.24 6.33 -7.46
C LEU A 235 15.83 4.86 -7.40
N VAL A 236 14.53 4.59 -7.35
CA VAL A 236 14.01 3.21 -7.34
C VAL A 236 14.24 2.55 -8.70
N ALA A 237 13.99 3.26 -9.79
CA ALA A 237 14.31 2.74 -11.14
C ALA A 237 15.80 2.44 -11.27
N ASP A 238 16.69 3.34 -10.84
CA ASP A 238 18.15 3.12 -10.83
C ASP A 238 18.51 1.87 -10.04
N TRP A 239 17.90 1.68 -8.86
CA TRP A 239 18.16 0.53 -8.02
C TRP A 239 17.70 -0.78 -8.68
N MET A 240 16.48 -0.81 -9.24
CA MET A 240 15.94 -1.99 -9.92
C MET A 240 16.77 -2.37 -11.14
N LEU A 241 17.19 -1.40 -11.94
CA LEU A 241 17.96 -1.64 -13.16
C LEU A 241 19.41 -2.08 -12.91
N LYS A 242 19.92 -1.89 -11.70
CA LYS A 242 21.23 -2.42 -11.26
C LYS A 242 21.16 -3.87 -10.79
N ARG A 243 19.97 -4.40 -10.55
CA ARG A 243 19.80 -5.79 -10.11
C ARG A 243 20.02 -6.75 -11.29
N PRO A 244 20.98 -7.68 -11.19
CA PRO A 244 21.25 -8.62 -12.28
C PRO A 244 20.12 -9.64 -12.51
N GLU A 245 19.26 -9.84 -11.53
CA GLU A 245 18.12 -10.76 -11.61
C GLU A 245 16.95 -10.20 -12.43
N PHE A 246 16.88 -8.89 -12.63
CA PHE A 246 15.76 -8.28 -13.34
C PHE A 246 16.06 -8.07 -14.82
N GLU A 247 15.05 -8.36 -15.65
CA GLU A 247 15.08 -7.99 -17.06
C GLU A 247 14.81 -6.49 -17.20
N PRO A 248 15.77 -5.67 -17.67
CA PRO A 248 15.60 -4.22 -17.72
C PRO A 248 14.39 -3.73 -18.50
N SER A 249 13.99 -4.45 -19.53
CA SER A 249 12.80 -4.14 -20.35
C SER A 249 11.49 -4.61 -19.72
N GLN A 250 11.51 -5.25 -18.55
CA GLN A 250 10.35 -5.87 -17.90
C GLN A 250 10.19 -5.42 -16.46
N ILE A 251 10.41 -4.14 -16.18
CA ILE A 251 10.09 -3.54 -14.90
C ILE A 251 8.78 -2.74 -14.99
N GLY A 252 7.90 -2.94 -14.04
CA GLY A 252 6.63 -2.24 -13.93
C GLY A 252 6.46 -1.60 -12.56
N VAL A 253 5.45 -0.77 -12.43
CA VAL A 253 5.06 -0.13 -11.17
C VAL A 253 3.55 -0.14 -11.02
N GLY A 254 3.09 -0.22 -9.80
CA GLY A 254 1.68 -0.10 -9.49
C GLY A 254 1.45 0.24 -8.02
N GLY A 255 0.21 0.42 -7.68
CA GLY A 255 -0.15 0.73 -6.31
C GLY A 255 -1.65 0.76 -6.08
N SER A 256 -2.01 0.80 -4.79
CA SER A 256 -3.38 0.81 -4.32
C SER A 256 -3.63 2.02 -3.45
N SER A 257 -4.83 2.60 -3.52
CA SER A 257 -5.25 3.77 -2.77
C SER A 257 -4.32 4.96 -3.07
N PHE A 258 -3.71 5.62 -2.09
CA PHE A 258 -2.69 6.63 -2.38
C PHE A 258 -1.51 6.09 -3.18
N GLY A 259 -1.22 4.80 -3.10
CA GLY A 259 -0.26 4.14 -3.98
C GLY A 259 -0.63 4.26 -5.46
N SER A 260 -1.91 4.36 -5.80
CA SER A 260 -2.38 4.60 -7.16
C SER A 260 -1.97 6.00 -7.66
N PHE A 261 -2.10 7.00 -6.80
CA PHE A 261 -1.65 8.37 -7.09
C PHE A 261 -0.12 8.42 -7.24
N PHE A 262 0.60 7.84 -6.29
CA PHE A 262 2.05 7.84 -6.33
C PHE A 262 2.60 7.08 -7.54
N ALA A 263 2.04 5.93 -7.89
CA ALA A 263 2.42 5.18 -9.10
C ALA A 263 2.17 6.00 -10.37
N THR A 264 1.07 6.73 -10.42
CA THR A 264 0.76 7.63 -11.55
C THR A 264 1.81 8.74 -11.69
N ILE A 265 2.23 9.35 -10.58
CA ILE A 265 3.30 10.35 -10.58
C ILE A 265 4.65 9.72 -10.98
N VAL A 266 4.93 8.52 -10.48
CA VAL A 266 6.16 7.79 -10.85
C VAL A 266 6.26 7.61 -12.37
N VAL A 267 5.25 7.06 -13.02
CA VAL A 267 5.29 6.83 -14.48
C VAL A 267 5.17 8.10 -15.30
N SER A 268 4.68 9.18 -14.71
CA SER A 268 4.67 10.52 -15.34
C SER A 268 6.09 11.09 -15.50
N HIS A 269 7.03 10.69 -14.65
CA HIS A 269 8.37 11.25 -14.58
C HIS A 269 9.49 10.25 -14.80
N GLU A 270 9.18 8.93 -14.81
CA GLU A 270 10.20 7.89 -14.97
C GLU A 270 9.82 6.92 -16.11
N PRO A 271 10.30 7.16 -17.31
CA PRO A 271 9.92 6.37 -18.49
C PRO A 271 10.55 4.97 -18.55
N ARG A 272 11.45 4.63 -17.63
CA ARG A 272 12.08 3.31 -17.58
C ARG A 272 11.17 2.22 -17.00
N PHE A 273 10.07 2.58 -16.33
CA PHE A 273 8.99 1.63 -16.05
C PHE A 273 8.17 1.40 -17.33
N HIS A 274 7.92 0.14 -17.67
CA HIS A 274 7.30 -0.25 -18.94
C HIS A 274 5.78 -0.44 -18.89
N ALA A 275 5.22 -0.47 -17.70
CA ALA A 275 3.77 -0.56 -17.47
C ALA A 275 3.39 -0.04 -16.09
N CYS A 276 2.18 0.48 -15.96
CA CYS A 276 1.62 0.92 -14.68
C CYS A 276 0.23 0.33 -14.48
N ALA A 277 -0.01 -0.26 -13.30
CA ALA A 277 -1.33 -0.77 -12.92
C ALA A 277 -1.72 -0.24 -11.53
N VAL A 278 -2.88 0.43 -11.45
CA VAL A 278 -3.37 1.03 -10.20
C VAL A 278 -4.75 0.51 -9.84
N THR A 279 -5.01 0.40 -8.52
CA THR A 279 -6.28 -0.07 -7.98
C THR A 279 -6.76 0.80 -6.83
N SER A 280 -8.07 0.76 -6.52
CA SER A 280 -8.64 1.49 -5.36
C SER A 280 -8.16 2.94 -5.37
N THR A 281 -8.58 3.69 -6.37
CA THR A 281 -7.94 4.93 -6.78
C THR A 281 -8.03 6.08 -5.77
N CYS A 282 -6.98 6.91 -5.68
CA CYS A 282 -6.98 8.22 -5.04
C CYS A 282 -6.53 9.26 -6.07
N LEU A 283 -7.40 9.54 -7.05
CA LEU A 283 -7.08 10.36 -8.22
C LEU A 283 -7.88 11.67 -8.30
N GLU A 284 -8.55 12.05 -7.21
CA GLU A 284 -9.18 13.37 -7.10
C GLU A 284 -8.12 14.44 -6.88
N PRO A 285 -7.97 15.42 -7.80
CA PRO A 285 -7.04 16.52 -7.59
C PRO A 285 -7.34 17.28 -6.30
N GLY A 286 -6.32 17.44 -5.44
CA GLY A 286 -6.44 18.08 -4.14
C GLY A 286 -7.05 17.22 -3.04
N CYS A 287 -7.55 16.02 -3.35
CA CYS A 287 -8.02 15.02 -2.37
C CYS A 287 -9.12 15.54 -1.41
N HIS A 288 -10.04 16.40 -1.91
CA HIS A 288 -11.07 17.02 -1.08
C HIS A 288 -11.98 15.97 -0.39
N THR A 289 -12.47 14.99 -1.13
CA THR A 289 -13.42 14.01 -0.60
C THR A 289 -12.82 13.22 0.57
N ILE A 290 -11.61 12.70 0.40
CA ILE A 290 -10.98 11.90 1.47
C ILE A 290 -10.60 12.74 2.69
N PHE A 291 -10.18 14.00 2.50
CA PHE A 291 -9.70 14.84 3.60
C PHE A 291 -10.81 15.64 4.28
N GLU A 292 -11.87 16.03 3.55
CA GLU A 292 -12.89 16.93 4.08
C GLU A 292 -14.27 16.29 4.26
N GLU A 293 -14.56 15.17 3.58
CA GLU A 293 -15.87 14.53 3.65
C GLU A 293 -15.83 13.15 4.31
N ALA A 294 -14.75 12.39 4.15
CA ALA A 294 -14.58 11.07 4.76
C ALA A 294 -14.19 11.17 6.25
N SER A 295 -13.77 10.06 6.86
CA SER A 295 -13.36 10.06 8.27
C SER A 295 -12.32 11.14 8.58
N PRO A 296 -12.44 11.89 9.69
CA PRO A 296 -11.47 12.92 10.07
C PRO A 296 -10.06 12.36 10.35
N THR A 297 -9.91 11.06 10.47
CA THR A 297 -8.63 10.38 10.64
C THR A 297 -7.72 10.47 9.41
N PHE A 298 -8.28 10.52 8.21
CA PHE A 298 -7.51 10.48 6.96
C PHE A 298 -6.65 11.74 6.78
N LYS A 299 -7.21 12.92 7.01
CA LYS A 299 -6.44 14.18 6.89
C LYS A 299 -5.30 14.23 7.89
N ARG A 300 -5.54 13.86 9.15
CA ARG A 300 -4.49 13.79 10.19
C ARG A 300 -3.37 12.84 9.78
N ARG A 301 -3.71 11.65 9.32
CA ARG A 301 -2.73 10.66 8.87
C ARG A 301 -1.87 11.21 7.74
N PHE A 302 -2.47 11.85 6.75
CA PHE A 302 -1.71 12.39 5.63
C PHE A 302 -0.88 13.62 6.02
N MET A 303 -1.37 14.46 6.92
CA MET A 303 -0.58 15.54 7.51
C MET A 303 0.70 15.00 8.15
N TYR A 304 0.59 13.92 8.94
CA TYR A 304 1.74 13.23 9.50
C TYR A 304 2.70 12.72 8.40
N MET A 305 2.19 12.07 7.37
CA MET A 305 2.99 11.56 6.25
C MET A 305 3.73 12.67 5.52
N ALA A 306 3.11 13.82 5.36
CA ALA A 306 3.68 14.97 4.66
C ALA A 306 4.53 15.89 5.57
N GLY A 307 4.47 15.69 6.89
CA GLY A 307 5.23 16.48 7.86
C GLY A 307 4.61 17.82 8.18
N TYR A 308 3.29 17.98 8.04
CA TYR A 308 2.57 19.19 8.39
C TYR A 308 1.87 19.07 9.75
N TYR A 309 1.94 20.13 10.55
CA TYR A 309 1.28 20.23 11.85
C TYR A 309 0.20 21.31 11.86
N ASP A 310 0.26 22.27 10.97
CA ASP A 310 -0.74 23.32 10.77
C ASP A 310 -1.69 22.95 9.63
N GLU A 311 -3.01 22.98 9.89
CA GLU A 311 -4.03 22.58 8.92
C GLU A 311 -4.10 23.53 7.72
N THR A 312 -3.90 24.83 7.95
CA THR A 312 -3.95 25.85 6.86
C THR A 312 -2.78 25.67 5.90
N GLU A 313 -1.58 25.41 6.41
CA GLU A 313 -0.42 25.11 5.57
C GLU A 313 -0.62 23.80 4.80
N PHE A 314 -1.21 22.81 5.43
CA PHE A 314 -1.55 21.55 4.77
C PHE A 314 -2.60 21.71 3.68
N ASP A 315 -3.62 22.56 3.88
CA ASP A 315 -4.63 22.85 2.87
C ASP A 315 -4.01 23.46 1.60
N GLU A 316 -3.00 24.32 1.74
CA GLU A 316 -2.23 24.82 0.60
C GLU A 316 -1.40 23.71 -0.07
N PHE A 317 -0.76 22.85 0.73
CA PHE A 317 -0.03 21.70 0.22
C PHE A 317 -0.92 20.74 -0.58
N CYS A 318 -2.17 20.50 -0.16
CA CYS A 318 -3.12 19.63 -0.86
C CYS A 318 -3.33 20.02 -2.33
N LYS A 319 -3.20 21.28 -2.67
CA LYS A 319 -3.31 21.77 -4.06
C LYS A 319 -2.24 21.21 -4.97
N THR A 320 -1.13 20.72 -4.41
CA THR A 320 -0.06 20.06 -5.17
C THR A 320 -0.33 18.58 -5.43
N LEU A 321 -1.28 17.97 -4.69
CA LEU A 321 -1.65 16.56 -4.82
C LEU A 321 -2.58 16.38 -6.03
N THR A 322 -2.02 16.42 -7.21
CA THR A 322 -2.76 16.31 -8.47
C THR A 322 -1.93 15.60 -9.53
N TRP A 323 -2.60 14.82 -10.37
CA TRP A 323 -2.02 14.27 -11.59
C TRP A 323 -2.04 15.28 -12.75
N GLU A 324 -2.84 16.33 -12.64
CA GLU A 324 -2.94 17.38 -13.67
C GLU A 324 -1.58 18.04 -13.88
N GLY A 325 -1.18 18.20 -15.14
CA GLY A 325 0.14 18.71 -15.50
C GLY A 325 1.29 17.68 -15.41
N HIS A 326 1.05 16.48 -14.85
CA HIS A 326 2.02 15.38 -14.79
C HIS A 326 1.66 14.23 -15.72
N ALA A 327 0.42 13.79 -15.71
CA ALA A 327 -0.03 12.60 -16.43
C ALA A 327 0.06 12.71 -17.96
N ASP A 328 0.14 13.91 -18.50
CA ASP A 328 0.38 14.17 -19.95
C ASP A 328 1.69 13.55 -20.45
N ASN A 329 2.63 13.26 -19.55
CA ASN A 329 3.91 12.64 -19.87
C ASN A 329 3.87 11.11 -19.90
N ILE A 330 2.77 10.47 -19.49
CA ILE A 330 2.66 9.00 -19.46
C ILE A 330 2.63 8.46 -20.89
N ARG A 331 3.53 7.53 -21.20
CA ARG A 331 3.64 6.89 -22.52
C ARG A 331 3.52 5.37 -22.47
N VAL A 332 3.57 4.79 -21.27
CA VAL A 332 3.51 3.34 -21.06
C VAL A 332 2.06 2.88 -20.92
N PRO A 333 1.75 1.59 -21.18
CA PRO A 333 0.43 1.05 -20.92
C PRO A 333 -0.03 1.28 -19.48
N TYR A 334 -1.26 1.71 -19.30
CA TYR A 334 -1.82 2.10 -18.02
C TYR A 334 -3.14 1.38 -17.74
N LEU A 335 -3.19 0.62 -16.65
CA LEU A 335 -4.40 -0.01 -16.14
C LEU A 335 -4.89 0.71 -14.89
N CYS A 336 -6.18 0.97 -14.84
CA CYS A 336 -6.87 1.42 -13.63
C CYS A 336 -8.04 0.51 -13.30
N VAL A 337 -8.10 0.03 -12.05
CA VAL A 337 -9.20 -0.76 -11.52
C VAL A 337 -9.89 0.04 -10.42
N ALA A 338 -11.17 0.34 -10.60
CA ALA A 338 -11.91 1.24 -9.72
C ALA A 338 -13.27 0.68 -9.31
N GLY A 339 -13.75 1.10 -8.15
CA GLY A 339 -15.11 0.88 -7.69
C GLY A 339 -16.06 1.96 -8.20
N GLU A 340 -17.23 1.56 -8.68
CA GLU A 340 -18.27 2.49 -9.14
C GLU A 340 -18.72 3.46 -8.05
N ALA A 341 -18.81 2.97 -6.82
CA ALA A 341 -19.30 3.71 -5.65
C ALA A 341 -18.16 4.10 -4.69
N ASP A 342 -16.98 4.41 -5.22
CA ASP A 342 -15.82 4.80 -4.40
C ASP A 342 -16.16 6.06 -3.61
N GLU A 343 -16.13 5.91 -2.28
CA GLU A 343 -16.50 6.94 -1.30
C GLU A 343 -15.35 7.85 -0.89
N LEU A 344 -14.13 7.51 -1.27
CA LEU A 344 -12.92 8.28 -0.93
C LEU A 344 -12.39 9.07 -2.11
N SER A 345 -12.54 8.54 -3.31
CA SER A 345 -12.09 9.17 -4.56
C SER A 345 -13.15 8.96 -5.64
N PRO A 346 -14.09 9.88 -5.81
CA PRO A 346 -15.20 9.72 -6.74
C PRO A 346 -14.74 9.33 -8.14
N LEU A 347 -15.43 8.36 -8.74
CA LEU A 347 -15.07 7.74 -10.02
C LEU A 347 -14.88 8.75 -11.16
N VAL A 348 -15.60 9.88 -11.12
CA VAL A 348 -15.50 10.93 -12.14
C VAL A 348 -14.08 11.46 -12.33
N HIS A 349 -13.30 11.54 -11.26
CA HIS A 349 -11.90 12.00 -11.33
C HIS A 349 -10.99 10.96 -11.98
N THR A 350 -11.23 9.68 -11.71
CA THR A 350 -10.55 8.57 -12.38
C THR A 350 -10.88 8.55 -13.88
N GLU A 351 -12.14 8.71 -14.24
CA GLU A 351 -12.56 8.77 -15.64
C GLU A 351 -11.94 9.98 -16.37
N ARG A 352 -11.83 11.14 -15.71
CA ARG A 352 -11.14 12.32 -16.28
C ARG A 352 -9.66 12.03 -16.55
N LEU A 353 -8.96 11.41 -15.61
CA LEU A 353 -7.56 11.01 -15.83
C LEU A 353 -7.44 10.09 -17.04
N LEU A 354 -8.21 9.00 -17.06
CA LEU A 354 -8.14 8.02 -18.15
C LEU A 354 -8.45 8.63 -19.50
N ALA A 355 -9.44 9.52 -19.56
CA ALA A 355 -9.78 10.25 -20.80
C ALA A 355 -8.62 11.15 -21.29
N SER A 356 -7.83 11.71 -20.37
CA SER A 356 -6.72 12.63 -20.73
C SER A 356 -5.45 11.89 -21.19
N LEU A 357 -5.28 10.61 -20.85
CA LEU A 357 -4.07 9.87 -21.16
C LEU A 357 -3.90 9.64 -22.67
N GLN A 358 -2.69 9.85 -23.16
CA GLN A 358 -2.30 9.64 -24.57
C GLN A 358 -1.63 8.27 -24.81
N CYS A 359 -1.52 7.43 -23.78
CA CYS A 359 -0.95 6.09 -23.85
C CYS A 359 -2.04 5.02 -24.06
N PRO A 360 -1.67 3.78 -24.43
CA PRO A 360 -2.58 2.64 -24.33
C PRO A 360 -3.10 2.49 -22.90
N LYS A 361 -4.42 2.36 -22.75
CA LYS A 361 -5.05 2.44 -21.43
C LYS A 361 -6.25 1.52 -21.28
N GLN A 362 -6.46 1.07 -20.06
CA GLN A 362 -7.63 0.26 -19.71
C GLN A 362 -8.19 0.74 -18.38
N LEU A 363 -9.50 0.96 -18.33
CA LEU A 363 -10.25 1.23 -17.12
C LEU A 363 -11.22 0.07 -16.87
N VAL A 364 -11.16 -0.51 -15.68
CA VAL A 364 -12.08 -1.58 -15.27
C VAL A 364 -12.86 -1.09 -14.05
N ILE A 365 -14.18 -0.96 -14.21
CA ILE A 365 -15.09 -0.48 -13.18
C ILE A 365 -15.93 -1.64 -12.68
N TYR A 366 -15.97 -1.84 -11.36
CA TYR A 366 -16.77 -2.86 -10.71
C TYR A 366 -18.05 -2.27 -10.14
N GLN A 367 -19.19 -2.77 -10.58
CA GLN A 367 -20.51 -2.36 -10.12
C GLN A 367 -20.62 -2.50 -8.59
N ASP A 368 -21.18 -1.50 -7.93
CA ASP A 368 -21.42 -1.41 -6.48
C ASP A 368 -20.16 -1.49 -5.60
N SER A 369 -18.98 -1.62 -6.18
CA SER A 369 -17.74 -1.64 -5.41
C SER A 369 -17.40 -0.25 -4.88
N ARG A 370 -16.99 -0.22 -3.62
CA ARG A 370 -16.49 0.99 -2.95
C ARG A 370 -14.99 1.15 -3.17
N HIS A 371 -14.32 1.96 -2.34
CA HIS A 371 -12.90 2.26 -2.48
C HIS A 371 -12.03 1.00 -2.49
N SER A 372 -12.22 0.10 -1.53
CA SER A 372 -11.57 -1.22 -1.54
C SER A 372 -12.26 -2.10 -2.57
N VAL A 373 -11.68 -2.19 -3.77
CA VAL A 373 -12.26 -2.96 -4.88
C VAL A 373 -12.21 -4.46 -4.55
N GLY A 374 -13.38 -5.03 -4.31
CA GLY A 374 -13.56 -6.40 -3.86
C GLY A 374 -14.83 -6.50 -3.03
N ASN A 375 -15.10 -7.63 -2.38
CA ASN A 375 -16.22 -7.84 -1.43
C ASN A 375 -17.62 -7.51 -1.97
N VAL A 376 -17.80 -7.56 -3.28
CA VAL A 376 -19.09 -7.35 -3.98
C VAL A 376 -19.28 -8.42 -5.07
N PRO A 377 -20.54 -8.72 -5.46
CA PRO A 377 -20.80 -9.76 -6.48
C PRO A 377 -20.03 -9.55 -7.78
N SER A 378 -19.93 -8.34 -8.29
CA SER A 378 -19.18 -8.05 -9.51
C SER A 378 -17.71 -8.50 -9.44
N ALA A 379 -17.07 -8.34 -8.29
CA ALA A 379 -15.67 -8.73 -8.08
C ALA A 379 -15.50 -10.25 -7.87
N HIS A 380 -16.53 -10.95 -7.40
CA HIS A 380 -16.49 -12.39 -7.16
C HIS A 380 -16.94 -13.22 -8.36
N LEU A 381 -17.92 -12.74 -9.11
CA LEU A 381 -18.48 -13.42 -10.28
C LEU A 381 -17.81 -13.00 -11.59
N GLY A 382 -17.26 -11.79 -11.64
CA GLY A 382 -16.43 -11.30 -12.72
C GLY A 382 -14.95 -11.62 -12.52
N PRO A 383 -14.05 -10.98 -13.30
CA PRO A 383 -12.62 -11.11 -13.10
C PRO A 383 -12.21 -10.65 -11.70
N LEU A 384 -11.51 -11.52 -10.94
CA LEU A 384 -11.03 -11.14 -9.61
C LEU A 384 -10.00 -10.00 -9.74
N PRO A 385 -10.20 -8.85 -9.07
CA PRO A 385 -9.36 -7.66 -9.27
C PRO A 385 -7.86 -7.92 -9.15
N ALA A 386 -7.43 -8.65 -8.11
CA ALA A 386 -6.03 -8.95 -7.88
C ALA A 386 -5.42 -9.82 -9.00
N GLY A 387 -6.14 -10.83 -9.46
CA GLY A 387 -5.72 -11.68 -10.57
C GLY A 387 -5.66 -10.93 -11.89
N LEU A 388 -6.69 -10.11 -12.17
CA LEU A 388 -6.73 -9.27 -13.37
C LEU A 388 -5.53 -8.35 -13.47
N VAL A 389 -5.20 -7.65 -12.37
CA VAL A 389 -4.04 -6.74 -12.32
C VAL A 389 -2.73 -7.49 -12.58
N ALA A 390 -2.55 -8.67 -11.97
CA ALA A 390 -1.33 -9.44 -12.13
C ALA A 390 -1.19 -10.05 -13.52
N ASP A 391 -2.27 -10.58 -14.10
CA ASP A 391 -2.27 -11.08 -15.49
C ASP A 391 -1.98 -9.95 -16.48
N TRP A 392 -2.64 -8.81 -16.29
CA TRP A 392 -2.42 -7.63 -17.13
C TRP A 392 -0.95 -7.17 -17.10
N MET A 393 -0.37 -7.07 -15.90
CA MET A 393 1.03 -6.67 -15.76
C MET A 393 1.97 -7.69 -16.42
N ALA A 394 1.75 -8.98 -16.20
CA ALA A 394 2.53 -10.04 -16.82
C ALA A 394 2.51 -9.94 -18.35
N GLU A 395 1.35 -9.71 -18.94
CA GLU A 395 1.21 -9.55 -20.39
C GLU A 395 1.92 -8.31 -20.92
N ARG A 396 1.80 -7.17 -20.19
CA ARG A 396 2.46 -5.92 -20.64
C ARG A 396 3.96 -6.02 -20.53
N LEU A 397 4.49 -6.59 -19.45
CA LEU A 397 5.93 -6.80 -19.29
C LEU A 397 6.49 -7.83 -20.30
N ALA A 398 5.68 -8.77 -20.77
CA ALA A 398 6.03 -9.67 -21.86
C ALA A 398 5.93 -9.02 -23.26
N GLY A 399 5.60 -7.74 -23.35
CA GLY A 399 5.53 -6.98 -24.59
C GLY A 399 4.24 -7.21 -25.40
N LYS A 400 3.21 -7.86 -24.84
CA LYS A 400 1.94 -7.99 -25.55
C LYS A 400 1.26 -6.61 -25.68
N PRO A 401 0.74 -6.25 -26.85
CA PRO A 401 0.07 -4.98 -27.06
C PRO A 401 -1.22 -4.86 -26.25
N LEU A 402 -1.60 -3.64 -25.88
CA LEU A 402 -2.84 -3.32 -25.21
C LEU A 402 -3.81 -2.64 -26.19
N ILE A 403 -5.05 -3.15 -26.24
CA ILE A 403 -6.16 -2.45 -26.86
C ILE A 403 -6.78 -1.56 -25.79
N SER A 404 -6.93 -0.25 -26.08
CA SER A 404 -7.51 0.70 -25.14
C SER A 404 -9.01 0.48 -25.00
N GLU A 405 -9.44 0.05 -23.81
CA GLU A 405 -10.82 -0.33 -23.51
C GLU A 405 -11.27 0.16 -22.15
N ARG A 406 -12.56 0.46 -22.04
CA ARG A 406 -13.28 0.66 -20.79
C ARG A 406 -14.16 -0.56 -20.53
N TRP A 407 -13.96 -1.21 -19.40
CA TRP A 407 -14.76 -2.36 -18.97
C TRP A 407 -15.67 -1.96 -17.82
N TYR A 408 -16.91 -2.42 -17.87
CA TYR A 408 -17.84 -2.36 -16.76
C TYR A 408 -18.22 -3.78 -16.36
N VAL A 409 -17.89 -4.15 -15.12
CA VAL A 409 -18.18 -5.48 -14.58
C VAL A 409 -19.48 -5.41 -13.79
N GLU A 410 -20.53 -6.01 -14.32
CA GLU A 410 -21.84 -6.04 -13.69
C GLU A 410 -21.88 -6.97 -12.47
N ALA A 411 -22.88 -6.80 -11.61
CA ALA A 411 -23.10 -7.66 -10.44
C ALA A 411 -23.26 -9.15 -10.81
N SER A 412 -23.72 -9.44 -12.02
CA SER A 412 -23.77 -10.80 -12.58
C SER A 412 -22.41 -11.41 -12.93
N GLY A 413 -21.35 -10.62 -12.93
CA GLY A 413 -20.01 -10.98 -13.41
C GLY A 413 -19.82 -10.75 -14.91
N ARG A 414 -20.85 -10.32 -15.64
CA ARG A 414 -20.74 -9.99 -17.06
C ARG A 414 -19.85 -8.76 -17.25
N VAL A 415 -18.93 -8.83 -18.19
CA VAL A 415 -18.05 -7.71 -18.56
C VAL A 415 -18.58 -7.04 -19.81
N VAL A 416 -18.95 -5.78 -19.70
CA VAL A 416 -19.35 -4.93 -20.82
C VAL A 416 -18.16 -4.08 -21.23
N LYS A 417 -17.71 -4.25 -22.48
CA LYS A 417 -16.52 -3.60 -23.02
C LYS A 417 -16.91 -2.49 -23.99
N SER A 418 -16.22 -1.37 -23.93
CA SER A 418 -16.30 -0.31 -24.91
C SER A 418 -14.88 0.21 -25.23
N ALA A 419 -14.67 0.61 -26.49
CA ALA A 419 -13.42 1.23 -26.89
C ALA A 419 -13.29 2.64 -26.30
N TYR A 420 -12.06 3.06 -25.96
CA TYR A 420 -11.81 4.47 -25.78
C TYR A 420 -11.87 5.18 -27.14
N PRO A 421 -12.46 6.38 -27.23
CA PRO A 421 -12.38 7.17 -28.46
C PRO A 421 -10.91 7.37 -28.82
N SER A 422 -10.59 7.16 -30.10
CA SER A 422 -9.28 7.57 -30.61
C SER A 422 -9.13 9.08 -30.40
N ALA A 423 -8.00 9.48 -29.81
CA ALA A 423 -7.66 10.87 -29.59
C ALA A 423 -7.56 11.64 -30.91
#